data_a53fe993bb532a7e8f05b236a3c3649e
#
_entry.id   a53fe993bb532a7e8f05b236a3c3649e
#
_cell.length_a   1.000
_cell.length_b   1.000
_cell.length_c   1.000
_cell.angle_alpha   90.00
_cell.angle_beta   90.00
_cell.angle_gamma   90.00
#
_symmetry.space_group_name_H-M   'P 1'
#
loop_
_entity.id
_entity.type
_entity.pdbx_description
1 polymer ?
#
loop_
_entity_poly.entity_id
_entity_poly.type
_entity_poly.pdbx_seq_one_letter_code
_entity_poly.pdbx_strand_id
1 'polypeptide(L)'
;MYKNKNGTWCSDFIMDGVRFQRRYPNSTETEALKLEKEWKEAIRKGVWETNVSSARGVMKLSEALSFLHDRYWKYLDDTTNYRVCLNRVIKAIGDKEVSTLTTADLYELKDKMLNKGVNGKIYSPHSFNSSLVALGTALRILEGLEVVKFKSKPNFKGLQVRQVVGKRPALRDDELLRAKEFLYNRAKKSKALSSVELYELFIVLSNLGLRPAEYFAIELGDISFEYDTITISKAVKTHKGTGTIIGAPKNGQSRTLPCGENVMEVFRNIRHRLEIARSVSKVEALKLLREIKGNDVLRMTYYWVSQGAYDNCKDLPLDKCPITHLNHDTANRMWWAVRNHLGYLGTSNTHGLYVLRHTVASRLVKLKGFNAYKLMAFMGYSDIKSSLHYIHLNVDDIRDGVGISV
;
A
#
# COMPACT_ATOMS: atom_id res chain seq x y z
N MET A 1 -0.03 -1.81 27.21
CA MET A 1 0.33 -2.87 26.23
C MET A 1 -0.92 -3.65 25.83
N TYR A 2 -1.01 -4.14 24.60
CA TYR A 2 -2.14 -4.94 24.10
C TYR A 2 -1.65 -5.96 23.06
N LYS A 3 -2.41 -7.02 22.86
CA LYS A 3 -2.14 -8.01 21.81
C LYS A 3 -2.92 -7.62 20.55
N ASN A 4 -2.23 -7.43 19.43
CA ASN A 4 -2.91 -7.15 18.19
C ASN A 4 -3.61 -8.40 17.62
N LYS A 5 -4.44 -8.23 16.58
CA LYS A 5 -5.22 -9.32 15.98
C LYS A 5 -4.35 -10.46 15.40
N ASN A 6 -3.07 -10.21 15.17
CA ASN A 6 -2.11 -11.20 14.67
C ASN A 6 -1.33 -11.88 15.81
N GLY A 7 -1.78 -11.73 17.05
CA GLY A 7 -1.14 -12.36 18.20
C GLY A 7 0.17 -11.70 18.65
N THR A 8 0.60 -10.59 18.04
CA THR A 8 1.83 -9.87 18.40
C THR A 8 1.55 -8.86 19.52
N TRP A 9 2.37 -8.85 20.56
CA TRP A 9 2.32 -7.85 21.60
C TRP A 9 2.72 -6.48 21.10
N CYS A 10 1.98 -5.44 21.49
CA CYS A 10 2.18 -4.05 21.08
C CYS A 10 2.07 -3.11 22.27
N SER A 11 2.93 -2.08 22.28
CA SER A 11 2.80 -0.92 23.17
C SER A 11 2.31 0.28 22.37
N ASP A 12 1.42 1.04 22.98
CA ASP A 12 0.95 2.35 22.48
C ASP A 12 0.69 3.23 23.69
N PHE A 13 1.50 4.27 23.86
CA PHE A 13 1.38 5.20 24.99
C PHE A 13 1.87 6.60 24.62
N ILE A 14 1.43 7.59 25.38
CA ILE A 14 1.86 8.98 25.24
C ILE A 14 2.76 9.31 26.44
N MET A 15 3.92 9.91 26.18
CA MET A 15 4.84 10.44 27.18
C MET A 15 5.30 11.80 26.71
N ASP A 16 5.14 12.83 27.55
CA ASP A 16 5.50 14.23 27.26
C ASP A 16 4.92 14.76 25.94
N GLY A 17 3.66 14.39 25.65
CA GLY A 17 2.94 14.81 24.44
C GLY A 17 3.36 14.06 23.17
N VAL A 18 4.28 13.11 23.25
CA VAL A 18 4.73 12.29 22.12
C VAL A 18 4.12 10.88 22.23
N ARG A 19 3.53 10.40 21.15
CA ARG A 19 2.96 9.04 21.06
C ARG A 19 4.04 8.06 20.65
N PHE A 20 4.23 7.01 21.47
CA PHE A 20 5.17 5.92 21.24
C PHE A 20 4.43 4.64 20.94
N GLN A 21 4.82 3.97 19.84
CA GLN A 21 4.25 2.68 19.44
C GLN A 21 5.39 1.69 19.13
N ARG A 22 5.32 0.48 19.68
CA ARG A 22 6.31 -0.58 19.43
C ARG A 22 5.62 -1.93 19.36
N ARG A 23 6.13 -2.81 18.47
CA ARG A 23 5.73 -4.22 18.38
C ARG A 23 6.84 -5.12 18.91
N TYR A 24 6.44 -6.22 19.52
CA TYR A 24 7.32 -7.25 20.08
C TYR A 24 7.01 -8.57 19.38
N PRO A 25 7.52 -8.80 18.15
CA PRO A 25 7.28 -10.04 17.42
C PRO A 25 7.97 -11.20 18.13
N ASN A 26 7.32 -12.35 18.16
CA ASN A 26 7.81 -13.60 18.75
C ASN A 26 8.14 -13.52 20.26
N SER A 27 7.57 -12.56 20.99
CA SER A 27 7.76 -12.42 22.44
C SER A 27 6.55 -12.99 23.19
N THR A 28 6.82 -13.62 24.34
CA THR A 28 5.82 -13.91 25.33
C THR A 28 5.30 -12.62 25.98
N GLU A 29 4.19 -12.66 26.69
CA GLU A 29 3.66 -11.49 27.40
C GLU A 29 4.65 -10.92 28.39
N THR A 30 5.27 -11.78 29.17
CA THR A 30 6.26 -11.42 30.20
C THR A 30 7.49 -10.73 29.59
N GLU A 31 7.98 -11.25 28.46
CA GLU A 31 9.11 -10.65 27.74
C GLU A 31 8.74 -9.30 27.13
N ALA A 32 7.55 -9.19 26.53
CA ALA A 32 7.07 -7.95 25.95
C ALA A 32 6.87 -6.87 27.03
N LEU A 33 6.33 -7.22 28.21
CA LEU A 33 6.20 -6.31 29.37
C LEU A 33 7.57 -5.84 29.87
N LYS A 34 8.55 -6.73 29.97
CA LYS A 34 9.91 -6.40 30.37
C LYS A 34 10.54 -5.43 29.37
N LEU A 35 10.45 -5.72 28.09
CA LEU A 35 10.96 -4.86 27.02
C LEU A 35 10.24 -3.51 26.96
N GLU A 36 8.94 -3.44 27.23
CA GLU A 36 8.20 -2.18 27.32
C GLU A 36 8.68 -1.34 28.51
N LYS A 37 8.90 -1.96 29.67
CA LYS A 37 9.40 -1.29 30.88
C LYS A 37 10.81 -0.73 30.64
N GLU A 38 11.71 -1.54 30.11
CA GLU A 38 13.06 -1.12 29.73
C GLU A 38 13.05 0.04 28.73
N TRP A 39 12.15 -0.03 27.74
CA TRP A 39 11.99 1.01 26.74
C TRP A 39 11.44 2.32 27.34
N LYS A 40 10.43 2.25 28.21
CA LYS A 40 9.91 3.41 28.96
C LYS A 40 10.96 4.04 29.87
N GLU A 41 11.75 3.23 30.54
CA GLU A 41 12.85 3.72 31.37
C GLU A 41 13.96 4.34 30.54
N ALA A 42 14.31 3.77 29.40
CA ALA A 42 15.27 4.34 28.46
C ALA A 42 14.80 5.71 27.94
N ILE A 43 13.50 5.85 27.62
CA ILE A 43 12.91 7.14 27.23
C ILE A 43 12.98 8.15 28.39
N ARG A 44 12.63 7.75 29.62
CA ARG A 44 12.68 8.63 30.80
C ARG A 44 14.10 9.06 31.22
N LYS A 45 15.06 8.15 31.10
CA LYS A 45 16.47 8.43 31.48
C LYS A 45 17.22 9.19 30.40
N GLY A 46 16.57 9.52 29.25
CA GLY A 46 17.31 10.15 28.15
C GLY A 46 18.50 9.30 27.68
N VAL A 47 18.52 7.98 27.93
CA VAL A 47 19.59 7.05 27.51
C VAL A 47 19.73 6.96 26.00
N TRP A 48 18.88 7.64 25.28
CA TRP A 48 19.10 8.12 23.93
C TRP A 48 20.31 9.03 23.80
N GLU A 49 20.86 9.53 24.94
CA GLU A 49 21.98 10.46 24.99
C GLU A 49 23.37 9.83 24.83
N THR A 50 23.53 8.52 24.88
CA THR A 50 24.87 7.92 25.00
C THR A 50 25.78 8.04 23.77
N ASN A 51 25.29 8.66 22.66
CA ASN A 51 26.15 9.01 21.51
C ASN A 51 25.93 10.43 20.96
N VAL A 52 25.15 11.30 21.63
CA VAL A 52 24.92 12.70 21.21
C VAL A 52 25.52 13.69 22.27
N SER A 53 26.28 13.16 23.21
CA SER A 53 26.82 13.94 24.35
C SER A 53 27.89 14.98 24.01
N SER A 54 28.23 15.16 22.74
CA SER A 54 29.21 16.20 22.35
C SER A 54 28.67 17.37 21.53
N ALA A 55 27.35 17.39 21.20
CA ALA A 55 26.76 18.45 20.39
C ALA A 55 25.42 18.98 20.92
N ARG A 56 25.38 19.39 22.19
CA ARG A 56 24.35 20.32 22.67
C ARG A 56 24.54 21.66 21.95
N GLY A 57 23.93 21.81 20.79
CA GLY A 57 23.91 23.10 20.11
C GLY A 57 23.65 23.10 18.62
N VAL A 58 24.19 22.20 17.86
CA VAL A 58 24.20 22.33 16.38
C VAL A 58 23.86 21.02 15.70
N MET A 59 22.57 20.64 15.68
CA MET A 59 22.10 19.48 14.91
C MET A 59 21.60 19.95 13.53
N LYS A 60 22.17 19.43 12.45
CA LYS A 60 21.70 19.67 11.08
C LYS A 60 20.47 18.82 10.72
N LEU A 61 19.71 19.23 9.70
CA LEU A 61 18.55 18.48 9.22
C LEU A 61 18.86 17.04 8.80
N SER A 62 20.04 16.80 8.19
CA SER A 62 20.49 15.45 7.81
C SER A 62 20.80 14.57 9.02
N GLU A 63 21.38 15.14 10.06
CA GLU A 63 21.66 14.45 11.34
C GLU A 63 20.36 14.14 12.07
N ALA A 64 19.44 15.11 12.12
CA ALA A 64 18.09 14.93 12.65
C ALA A 64 17.33 13.81 11.94
N LEU A 65 17.43 13.75 10.61
CA LEU A 65 16.83 12.69 9.81
C LEU A 65 17.39 11.32 10.17
N SER A 66 18.71 11.19 10.29
CA SER A 66 19.37 9.93 10.67
C SER A 66 19.00 9.54 12.10
N PHE A 67 19.05 10.47 13.03
CA PHE A 67 18.65 10.25 14.42
C PHE A 67 17.21 9.74 14.54
N LEU A 68 16.25 10.43 13.88
CA LEU A 68 14.85 10.04 13.92
C LEU A 68 14.60 8.70 13.21
N HIS A 69 15.32 8.44 12.11
CA HIS A 69 15.21 7.16 11.41
C HIS A 69 15.68 6.01 12.28
N ASP A 70 16.85 6.10 12.90
CA ASP A 70 17.48 4.99 13.59
C ASP A 70 16.87 4.74 14.98
N ARG A 71 16.35 5.78 15.62
CA ARG A 71 15.89 5.70 16.99
C ARG A 71 14.38 5.77 17.18
N TYR A 72 13.66 6.40 16.26
CA TYR A 72 12.22 6.62 16.38
C TYR A 72 11.43 5.94 15.26
N TRP A 73 11.77 6.22 13.99
CA TRP A 73 10.94 5.77 12.88
C TRP A 73 11.15 4.31 12.45
N LYS A 74 12.32 3.71 12.73
CA LYS A 74 12.55 2.30 12.39
C LYS A 74 11.56 1.34 13.04
N TYR A 75 10.87 1.80 14.09
CA TYR A 75 9.84 1.03 14.80
C TYR A 75 8.41 1.32 14.33
N LEU A 76 8.23 2.27 13.40
CA LEU A 76 6.92 2.59 12.81
C LEU A 76 6.72 1.83 11.50
N ASP A 77 5.47 1.51 11.19
CA ASP A 77 5.11 0.71 10.00
C ASP A 77 5.41 1.40 8.65
N ASP A 78 5.48 2.74 8.60
CA ASP A 78 5.66 3.51 7.35
C ASP A 78 6.61 4.70 7.54
N THR A 79 7.90 4.39 7.57
CA THR A 79 8.95 5.41 7.78
C THR A 79 9.55 5.93 6.49
N THR A 80 9.36 5.20 5.39
CA THR A 80 9.95 5.54 4.09
C THR A 80 9.52 6.92 3.61
N ASN A 81 8.27 7.30 3.89
CA ASN A 81 7.70 8.56 3.47
C ASN A 81 8.31 9.76 4.21
N TYR A 82 8.55 9.64 5.52
CA TYR A 82 9.20 10.71 6.31
C TYR A 82 10.62 10.99 5.81
N ARG A 83 11.41 9.95 5.56
CA ARG A 83 12.76 10.08 5.00
C ARG A 83 12.76 10.77 3.63
N VAL A 84 11.85 10.36 2.74
CA VAL A 84 11.70 10.98 1.41
C VAL A 84 11.29 12.44 1.52
N CYS A 85 10.35 12.77 2.41
CA CYS A 85 9.88 14.14 2.62
C CYS A 85 10.96 15.04 3.20
N LEU A 86 11.70 14.62 4.25
CA LEU A 86 12.77 15.43 4.83
C LEU A 86 13.96 15.58 3.87
N ASN A 87 14.30 14.57 3.09
CA ASN A 87 15.31 14.72 2.03
C ASN A 87 14.91 15.76 0.97
N ARG A 88 13.61 15.93 0.68
CA ARG A 88 13.14 17.01 -0.19
C ARG A 88 13.33 18.38 0.46
N VAL A 89 13.05 18.48 1.76
CA VAL A 89 13.28 19.69 2.54
C VAL A 89 14.75 20.07 2.49
N ILE A 90 15.65 19.15 2.82
CA ILE A 90 17.10 19.38 2.80
C ILE A 90 17.58 19.83 1.41
N LYS A 91 17.09 19.20 0.35
CA LYS A 91 17.41 19.60 -1.03
C LYS A 91 16.88 20.97 -1.41
N ALA A 92 15.75 21.38 -0.82
CA ALA A 92 15.14 22.67 -1.13
C ALA A 92 15.78 23.83 -0.37
N ILE A 93 15.94 23.74 0.93
CA ILE A 93 16.42 24.86 1.78
C ILE A 93 17.85 24.69 2.29
N GLY A 94 18.53 23.60 1.90
CA GLY A 94 19.86 23.26 2.39
C GLY A 94 19.83 22.45 3.68
N ASP A 95 20.98 21.95 4.06
CA ASP A 95 21.17 21.21 5.29
C ASP A 95 21.41 22.18 6.47
N LYS A 96 20.36 22.92 6.81
CA LYS A 96 20.38 23.92 7.88
C LYS A 96 20.39 23.30 9.27
N GLU A 97 20.90 24.05 10.22
CA GLU A 97 20.77 23.73 11.65
C GLU A 97 19.30 23.77 12.08
N VAL A 98 18.84 22.71 12.76
CA VAL A 98 17.43 22.55 13.14
C VAL A 98 16.96 23.66 14.07
N SER A 99 17.81 24.09 15.02
CA SER A 99 17.50 25.13 16.02
C SER A 99 17.35 26.53 15.42
N THR A 100 17.92 26.76 14.24
CA THR A 100 17.89 28.05 13.54
C THR A 100 16.79 28.16 12.50
N LEU A 101 16.03 27.10 12.27
CA LEU A 101 14.93 27.13 11.30
C LEU A 101 13.89 28.18 11.67
N THR A 102 13.52 28.99 10.71
CA THR A 102 12.57 30.10 10.84
C THR A 102 11.33 29.88 9.97
N THR A 103 10.31 30.69 10.22
CA THR A 103 9.12 30.73 9.34
C THR A 103 9.50 31.17 7.91
N ALA A 104 10.51 32.04 7.74
CA ALA A 104 11.00 32.43 6.42
C ALA A 104 11.55 31.24 5.63
N ASP A 105 12.24 30.29 6.29
CA ASP A 105 12.71 29.06 5.65
C ASP A 105 11.56 28.19 5.14
N LEU A 106 10.42 28.20 5.82
CA LEU A 106 9.23 27.47 5.37
C LEU A 106 8.58 28.12 4.14
N TYR A 107 8.62 29.47 4.03
CA TYR A 107 8.19 30.18 2.80
C TYR A 107 9.18 29.93 1.65
N GLU A 108 10.49 29.90 1.93
CA GLU A 108 11.50 29.53 0.95
C GLU A 108 11.29 28.09 0.44
N LEU A 109 11.01 27.15 1.35
CA LEU A 109 10.65 25.76 1.01
C LEU A 109 9.44 25.70 0.07
N LYS A 110 8.39 26.47 0.40
CA LYS A 110 7.17 26.57 -0.41
C LYS A 110 7.47 27.08 -1.82
N ASP A 111 8.19 28.17 -1.94
CA ASP A 111 8.52 28.79 -3.21
C ASP A 111 9.40 27.89 -4.08
N LYS A 112 10.46 27.31 -3.49
CA LYS A 112 11.35 26.40 -4.21
C LYS A 112 10.64 25.12 -4.65
N MET A 113 9.78 24.53 -3.80
CA MET A 113 9.11 23.29 -4.19
C MET A 113 8.01 23.50 -5.23
N LEU A 114 7.24 24.59 -5.15
CA LEU A 114 6.05 24.79 -5.97
C LEU A 114 6.25 25.65 -7.21
N ASN A 115 7.21 26.58 -7.18
CA ASN A 115 7.38 27.58 -8.23
C ASN A 115 8.74 27.46 -8.94
N LYS A 116 9.84 27.51 -8.20
CA LYS A 116 11.19 27.56 -8.78
C LYS A 116 11.76 26.19 -9.16
N GLY A 117 11.28 25.15 -8.49
CA GLY A 117 11.82 23.80 -8.64
C GLY A 117 13.03 23.53 -7.73
N VAL A 118 13.20 22.25 -7.39
CA VAL A 118 14.37 21.72 -6.66
C VAL A 118 15.07 20.76 -7.59
N ASN A 119 16.32 21.06 -7.95
CA ASN A 119 17.08 20.31 -8.97
C ASN A 119 16.29 20.14 -10.29
N GLY A 120 15.67 21.21 -10.77
CA GLY A 120 14.89 21.23 -12.00
C GLY A 120 13.50 20.59 -11.90
N LYS A 121 13.07 20.14 -10.71
CA LYS A 121 11.79 19.50 -10.50
C LYS A 121 10.83 20.36 -9.67
N ILE A 122 9.70 20.72 -10.23
CA ILE A 122 8.56 21.32 -9.52
C ILE A 122 7.74 20.21 -8.87
N TYR A 123 7.38 20.39 -7.62
CA TYR A 123 6.61 19.41 -6.86
C TYR A 123 5.12 19.78 -6.82
N SER A 124 4.27 18.74 -6.69
CA SER A 124 2.84 18.96 -6.50
C SER A 124 2.54 19.55 -5.11
N PRO A 125 1.40 20.25 -4.92
CA PRO A 125 0.92 20.69 -3.61
C PRO A 125 0.86 19.55 -2.58
N HIS A 126 0.51 18.34 -3.01
CA HIS A 126 0.52 17.15 -2.14
C HIS A 126 1.93 16.83 -1.61
N SER A 127 2.93 16.82 -2.49
CA SER A 127 4.31 16.54 -2.11
C SER A 127 4.87 17.61 -1.16
N PHE A 128 4.54 18.88 -1.40
CA PHE A 128 4.88 19.97 -0.50
C PHE A 128 4.23 19.82 0.87
N ASN A 129 2.90 19.65 0.92
CA ASN A 129 2.17 19.48 2.17
C ASN A 129 2.67 18.28 2.98
N SER A 130 3.00 17.16 2.31
CA SER A 130 3.58 15.99 2.97
C SER A 130 4.96 16.30 3.56
N SER A 131 5.80 17.05 2.84
CA SER A 131 7.11 17.46 3.33
C SER A 131 7.00 18.44 4.50
N LEU A 132 6.04 19.36 4.44
CA LEU A 132 5.75 20.31 5.53
C LEU A 132 5.29 19.60 6.80
N VAL A 133 4.37 18.62 6.69
CA VAL A 133 3.89 17.80 7.80
C VAL A 133 5.03 16.95 8.38
N ALA A 134 5.86 16.34 7.53
CA ALA A 134 7.00 15.55 7.97
C ALA A 134 8.01 16.39 8.76
N LEU A 135 8.33 17.59 8.26
CA LEU A 135 9.21 18.53 8.97
C LEU A 135 8.61 18.93 10.33
N GLY A 136 7.35 19.35 10.37
CA GLY A 136 6.68 19.74 11.61
C GLY A 136 6.62 18.61 12.63
N THR A 137 6.42 17.37 12.17
CA THR A 137 6.46 16.18 13.03
C THR A 137 7.88 15.91 13.56
N ALA A 138 8.90 16.01 12.70
CA ALA A 138 10.29 15.85 13.08
C ALA A 138 10.70 16.87 14.17
N LEU A 139 10.41 18.15 13.96
CA LEU A 139 10.74 19.22 14.92
C LEU A 139 10.04 19.02 16.26
N ARG A 140 8.77 18.59 16.26
CA ARG A 140 8.02 18.31 17.49
C ARG A 140 8.61 17.14 18.26
N ILE A 141 9.06 16.07 17.58
CA ILE A 141 9.68 14.92 18.23
C ILE A 141 11.03 15.32 18.82
N LEU A 142 11.88 16.02 18.07
CA LEU A 142 13.21 16.45 18.55
C LEU A 142 13.12 17.39 19.76
N GLU A 143 12.14 18.26 19.78
CA GLU A 143 11.86 19.12 20.93
C GLU A 143 11.33 18.33 22.13
N GLY A 144 10.35 17.45 21.92
CA GLY A 144 9.79 16.62 22.99
C GLY A 144 10.80 15.65 23.59
N LEU A 145 11.86 15.30 22.85
CA LEU A 145 12.99 14.53 23.34
C LEU A 145 14.11 15.42 23.92
N GLU A 146 13.90 16.72 24.00
CA GLU A 146 14.87 17.73 24.46
C GLU A 146 16.23 17.73 23.71
N VAL A 147 16.25 17.12 22.51
CA VAL A 147 17.45 17.06 21.65
C VAL A 147 17.76 18.42 21.04
N VAL A 148 16.71 19.20 20.74
CA VAL A 148 16.84 20.54 20.15
C VAL A 148 16.00 21.54 20.96
N LYS A 149 16.59 22.70 21.26
CA LYS A 149 15.90 23.86 21.83
C LYS A 149 15.81 24.95 20.76
N PHE A 150 14.59 25.36 20.41
CA PHE A 150 14.37 26.45 19.46
C PHE A 150 14.46 27.82 20.15
N LYS A 151 15.20 28.75 19.56
CA LYS A 151 15.16 30.17 19.94
C LYS A 151 13.82 30.80 19.59
N SER A 152 13.28 30.44 18.43
CA SER A 152 11.94 30.80 17.95
C SER A 152 11.44 29.64 17.08
N LYS A 153 10.24 29.12 17.38
CA LYS A 153 9.66 28.03 16.57
C LYS A 153 9.15 28.55 15.25
N PRO A 154 9.45 27.85 14.13
CA PRO A 154 8.82 28.18 12.86
C PRO A 154 7.30 27.94 12.92
N ASN A 155 6.54 28.90 12.37
CA ASN A 155 5.09 28.82 12.34
C ASN A 155 4.61 28.12 11.06
N PHE A 156 3.95 26.98 11.22
CA PHE A 156 3.41 26.15 10.12
C PHE A 156 1.99 26.55 9.72
N LYS A 157 1.33 27.42 10.49
CA LYS A 157 -0.08 27.80 10.25
C LYS A 157 -0.23 28.53 8.91
N GLY A 158 -1.21 28.13 8.11
CA GLY A 158 -1.52 28.78 6.84
C GLY A 158 -0.58 28.48 5.67
N LEU A 159 0.48 27.69 5.88
CA LEU A 159 1.44 27.34 4.81
C LEU A 159 0.94 26.24 3.89
N GLN A 160 0.06 25.37 4.37
CA GLN A 160 -0.50 24.28 3.55
C GLN A 160 -1.26 24.87 2.34
N VAL A 161 -1.03 24.25 1.19
CA VAL A 161 -1.69 24.63 -0.06
C VAL A 161 -2.89 23.74 -0.28
N ARG A 162 -4.05 24.38 -0.54
CA ARG A 162 -5.26 23.65 -0.89
C ARG A 162 -5.02 22.81 -2.16
N GLN A 163 -5.26 21.53 -2.05
CA GLN A 163 -5.26 20.67 -3.21
C GLN A 163 -6.62 20.76 -3.90
N VAL A 164 -6.61 21.09 -5.18
CA VAL A 164 -7.75 20.80 -6.03
C VAL A 164 -7.69 19.30 -6.32
N VAL A 165 -8.48 18.53 -5.59
CA VAL A 165 -8.61 17.08 -5.85
C VAL A 165 -9.45 16.94 -7.11
N GLY A 166 -8.80 16.78 -8.25
CA GLY A 166 -9.48 16.38 -9.49
C GLY A 166 -10.17 15.03 -9.32
N LYS A 167 -11.13 14.74 -10.19
CA LYS A 167 -11.76 13.40 -10.25
C LYS A 167 -10.65 12.34 -10.36
N ARG A 168 -10.70 11.34 -9.50
CA ARG A 168 -9.77 10.21 -9.60
C ARG A 168 -10.03 9.49 -10.92
N PRO A 169 -8.99 9.16 -11.70
CA PRO A 169 -9.19 8.47 -12.95
C PRO A 169 -9.84 7.11 -12.70
N ALA A 170 -10.83 6.79 -13.51
CA ALA A 170 -11.48 5.49 -13.56
C ALA A 170 -11.55 5.07 -15.03
N LEU A 171 -11.38 3.80 -15.31
CA LEU A 171 -11.52 3.27 -16.67
C LEU A 171 -13.00 3.22 -17.04
N ARG A 172 -13.31 3.60 -18.27
CA ARG A 172 -14.63 3.41 -18.87
C ARG A 172 -14.88 1.92 -19.18
N ASP A 173 -16.12 1.55 -19.44
CA ASP A 173 -16.48 0.17 -19.70
C ASP A 173 -15.83 -0.37 -21.01
N ASP A 174 -15.72 0.48 -22.06
CA ASP A 174 -14.99 0.16 -23.29
C ASP A 174 -13.49 -0.05 -23.05
N GLU A 175 -12.89 0.72 -22.15
CA GLU A 175 -11.47 0.60 -21.77
C GLU A 175 -11.22 -0.68 -20.96
N LEU A 176 -12.14 -1.03 -20.05
CA LEU A 176 -12.06 -2.29 -19.33
C LEU A 176 -12.13 -3.50 -20.27
N LEU A 177 -13.03 -3.45 -21.26
CA LEU A 177 -13.16 -4.50 -22.25
C LEU A 177 -11.88 -4.63 -23.09
N ARG A 178 -11.36 -3.52 -23.62
CA ARG A 178 -10.10 -3.52 -24.39
C ARG A 178 -8.90 -4.01 -23.54
N ALA A 179 -8.83 -3.62 -22.26
CA ALA A 179 -7.79 -4.11 -21.37
C ALA A 179 -7.90 -5.62 -21.13
N LYS A 180 -9.13 -6.12 -20.93
CA LYS A 180 -9.40 -7.56 -20.77
C LYS A 180 -8.97 -8.35 -22.01
N GLU A 181 -9.38 -7.92 -23.18
CA GLU A 181 -9.04 -8.58 -24.47
C GLU A 181 -7.52 -8.56 -24.73
N PHE A 182 -6.88 -7.43 -24.49
CA PHE A 182 -5.42 -7.31 -24.63
C PHE A 182 -4.69 -8.30 -23.71
N LEU A 183 -5.07 -8.35 -22.44
CA LEU A 183 -4.45 -9.24 -21.44
C LEU A 183 -4.75 -10.71 -21.73
N TYR A 184 -5.97 -11.05 -22.13
CA TYR A 184 -6.36 -12.40 -22.53
C TYR A 184 -5.53 -12.88 -23.73
N ASN A 185 -5.45 -12.07 -24.78
CA ASN A 185 -4.67 -12.40 -25.97
C ASN A 185 -3.18 -12.53 -25.66
N ARG A 186 -2.66 -11.70 -24.77
CA ARG A 186 -1.27 -11.78 -24.29
C ARG A 186 -1.04 -13.08 -23.49
N ALA A 187 -1.93 -13.42 -22.58
CA ALA A 187 -1.85 -14.67 -21.80
C ALA A 187 -1.89 -15.89 -22.72
N LYS A 188 -2.77 -15.89 -23.72
CA LYS A 188 -2.90 -16.98 -24.69
C LYS A 188 -1.65 -17.16 -25.59
N LYS A 189 -1.03 -16.06 -26.00
CA LYS A 189 0.18 -16.08 -26.86
C LYS A 189 1.47 -16.34 -26.10
N SER A 190 1.53 -15.91 -24.85
CA SER A 190 2.74 -16.01 -24.01
C SER A 190 2.79 -17.37 -23.31
N LYS A 191 3.98 -17.98 -23.29
CA LYS A 191 4.23 -19.17 -22.47
C LYS A 191 4.60 -18.83 -21.01
N ALA A 192 4.73 -17.54 -20.67
CA ALA A 192 5.12 -17.10 -19.34
C ALA A 192 3.92 -17.10 -18.37
N LEU A 193 4.07 -17.78 -17.22
CA LEU A 193 3.08 -17.78 -16.14
C LEU A 193 2.66 -16.35 -15.72
N SER A 194 3.63 -15.42 -15.66
CA SER A 194 3.37 -14.03 -15.29
C SER A 194 2.36 -13.30 -16.18
N SER A 195 2.21 -13.71 -17.45
CA SER A 195 1.21 -13.12 -18.35
C SER A 195 -0.20 -13.61 -18.00
N VAL A 196 -0.35 -14.87 -17.60
CA VAL A 196 -1.61 -15.45 -17.13
C VAL A 196 -1.97 -14.82 -15.78
N GLU A 197 -1.03 -14.76 -14.83
CA GLU A 197 -1.25 -14.16 -13.52
C GLU A 197 -1.61 -12.66 -13.61
N LEU A 198 -1.09 -11.93 -14.60
CA LEU A 198 -1.49 -10.53 -14.82
C LEU A 198 -2.93 -10.42 -15.32
N TYR A 199 -3.39 -11.35 -16.18
CA TYR A 199 -4.80 -11.42 -16.60
C TYR A 199 -5.71 -11.75 -15.41
N GLU A 200 -5.35 -12.73 -14.60
CA GLU A 200 -6.07 -13.14 -13.41
C GLU A 200 -6.16 -12.00 -12.37
N LEU A 201 -5.03 -11.31 -12.11
CA LEU A 201 -4.98 -10.10 -11.29
C LEU A 201 -5.96 -9.04 -11.80
N PHE A 202 -5.98 -8.81 -13.13
CA PHE A 202 -6.90 -7.84 -13.72
C PHE A 202 -8.36 -8.23 -13.46
N ILE A 203 -8.76 -9.51 -13.67
CA ILE A 203 -10.11 -9.98 -13.42
C ILE A 203 -10.50 -9.75 -11.96
N VAL A 204 -9.63 -10.16 -11.01
CA VAL A 204 -9.92 -10.00 -9.58
C VAL A 204 -10.01 -8.54 -9.17
N LEU A 205 -9.03 -7.71 -9.55
CA LEU A 205 -9.00 -6.29 -9.17
C LEU A 205 -10.13 -5.48 -9.81
N SER A 206 -10.51 -5.75 -11.07
CA SER A 206 -11.57 -5.02 -11.77
C SER A 206 -12.98 -5.39 -11.30
N ASN A 207 -13.14 -6.50 -10.57
CA ASN A 207 -14.42 -6.91 -10.00
C ASN A 207 -14.52 -6.59 -8.49
N LEU A 208 -13.47 -6.88 -7.72
CA LEU A 208 -13.49 -6.73 -6.26
C LEU A 208 -12.93 -5.40 -5.75
N GLY A 209 -12.24 -4.63 -6.59
CA GLY A 209 -11.67 -3.34 -6.21
C GLY A 209 -10.66 -3.41 -5.07
N LEU A 210 -9.96 -4.52 -4.90
CA LEU A 210 -8.94 -4.69 -3.87
C LEU A 210 -7.80 -3.68 -4.05
N ARG A 211 -7.11 -3.33 -2.97
CA ARG A 211 -5.80 -2.68 -3.10
C ARG A 211 -4.82 -3.70 -3.71
N PRO A 212 -3.94 -3.30 -4.65
CA PRO A 212 -2.95 -4.24 -5.18
C PRO A 212 -2.16 -4.96 -4.08
N ALA A 213 -1.79 -4.27 -3.01
CA ALA A 213 -1.11 -4.86 -1.87
C ALA A 213 -1.93 -5.93 -1.11
N GLU A 214 -3.26 -5.83 -1.13
CA GLU A 214 -4.16 -6.84 -0.58
C GLU A 214 -4.15 -8.09 -1.48
N TYR A 215 -4.24 -7.91 -2.81
CA TYR A 215 -4.21 -9.00 -3.77
C TYR A 215 -2.95 -9.86 -3.66
N PHE A 216 -1.77 -9.24 -3.57
CA PHE A 216 -0.49 -9.96 -3.46
C PHE A 216 -0.28 -10.67 -2.12
N ALA A 217 -1.18 -10.49 -1.15
CA ALA A 217 -1.12 -11.17 0.15
C ALA A 217 -2.16 -12.30 0.28
N ILE A 218 -2.97 -12.56 -0.76
CA ILE A 218 -4.02 -13.59 -0.73
C ILE A 218 -3.36 -14.97 -0.79
N GLU A 219 -3.77 -15.83 0.12
CA GLU A 219 -3.51 -17.27 0.11
C GLU A 219 -4.79 -18.02 -0.30
N LEU A 220 -4.64 -19.25 -0.79
CA LEU A 220 -5.79 -20.04 -1.25
C LEU A 220 -6.83 -20.26 -0.13
N GLY A 221 -6.41 -20.36 1.13
CA GLY A 221 -7.29 -20.49 2.29
C GLY A 221 -8.10 -19.23 2.64
N ASP A 222 -7.80 -18.09 2.02
CA ASP A 222 -8.62 -16.89 2.18
C ASP A 222 -9.90 -16.93 1.32
N ILE A 223 -10.04 -17.95 0.45
CA ILE A 223 -11.13 -18.12 -0.51
C ILE A 223 -12.06 -19.24 -0.05
N SER A 224 -13.33 -18.93 0.13
CA SER A 224 -14.37 -19.94 0.35
C SER A 224 -15.02 -20.31 -0.98
N PHE A 225 -14.79 -21.56 -1.41
CA PHE A 225 -15.39 -22.13 -2.61
C PHE A 225 -16.83 -22.63 -2.37
N GLU A 226 -17.24 -22.75 -1.12
CA GLU A 226 -18.60 -23.13 -0.73
C GLU A 226 -19.54 -21.93 -0.75
N TYR A 227 -19.06 -20.76 -0.30
CA TYR A 227 -19.88 -19.56 -0.18
C TYR A 227 -19.57 -18.51 -1.26
N ASP A 228 -18.71 -18.81 -2.21
CA ASP A 228 -18.22 -17.87 -3.24
C ASP A 228 -17.77 -16.54 -2.66
N THR A 229 -16.93 -16.59 -1.63
CA THR A 229 -16.44 -15.39 -0.94
C THR A 229 -14.94 -15.40 -0.78
N ILE A 230 -14.37 -14.21 -0.57
CA ILE A 230 -12.97 -14.01 -0.22
C ILE A 230 -12.85 -13.14 1.03
N THR A 231 -11.95 -13.52 1.94
CA THR A 231 -11.63 -12.76 3.16
C THR A 231 -10.32 -12.02 3.01
N ILE A 232 -10.38 -10.70 3.07
CA ILE A 232 -9.22 -9.81 2.97
C ILE A 232 -8.78 -9.41 4.37
N SER A 233 -7.77 -10.10 4.89
CA SER A 233 -7.22 -9.90 6.25
C SER A 233 -5.75 -9.49 6.24
N LYS A 234 -5.08 -9.51 5.07
CA LYS A 234 -3.64 -9.31 4.90
C LYS A 234 -3.34 -8.33 3.77
N ALA A 235 -2.18 -7.70 3.82
CA ALA A 235 -1.61 -6.91 2.74
C ALA A 235 -0.09 -7.02 2.74
N VAL A 236 0.50 -6.99 1.56
CA VAL A 236 1.94 -6.91 1.36
C VAL A 236 2.42 -5.51 1.71
N LYS A 237 3.45 -5.43 2.56
CA LYS A 237 4.15 -4.20 2.91
C LYS A 237 5.61 -4.33 2.47
N THR A 238 6.11 -3.38 1.71
CA THR A 238 7.51 -3.35 1.27
C THR A 238 8.27 -2.36 2.14
N HIS A 239 9.28 -2.85 2.85
CA HIS A 239 10.20 -2.01 3.60
C HIS A 239 11.54 -1.95 2.88
N LYS A 240 12.06 -0.73 2.65
CA LYS A 240 13.40 -0.55 2.10
C LYS A 240 14.44 -1.12 3.07
N GLY A 241 15.18 -2.14 2.65
CA GLY A 241 16.24 -2.79 3.44
C GLY A 241 15.86 -4.10 4.12
N THR A 242 14.58 -4.37 4.37
CA THR A 242 14.12 -5.62 5.02
C THR A 242 13.28 -6.51 4.11
N GLY A 243 13.05 -6.06 2.86
CA GLY A 243 12.26 -6.82 1.89
C GLY A 243 10.75 -6.66 2.05
N THR A 244 10.02 -7.65 1.58
CA THR A 244 8.56 -7.68 1.58
C THR A 244 8.06 -8.47 2.78
N ILE A 245 7.16 -7.88 3.57
CA ILE A 245 6.48 -8.54 4.69
C ILE A 245 4.97 -8.55 4.48
N ILE A 246 4.30 -9.57 5.00
CA ILE A 246 2.84 -9.65 5.04
C ILE A 246 2.38 -9.12 6.40
N GLY A 247 1.41 -8.22 6.41
CA GLY A 247 0.84 -7.64 7.62
C GLY A 247 -0.63 -7.32 7.45
N ALA A 248 -1.25 -6.75 8.49
CA ALA A 248 -2.64 -6.32 8.42
C ALA A 248 -2.87 -5.30 7.30
N PRO A 249 -4.07 -5.22 6.69
CA PRO A 249 -4.43 -4.18 5.74
C PRO A 249 -4.19 -2.79 6.32
N LYS A 250 -4.05 -1.78 5.46
CA LYS A 250 -3.73 -0.39 5.86
C LYS A 250 -4.59 0.15 7.01
N ASN A 251 -5.83 -0.29 7.11
CA ASN A 251 -6.79 0.17 8.14
C ASN A 251 -6.97 -0.85 9.28
N GLY A 252 -6.18 -1.92 9.32
CA GLY A 252 -6.24 -2.95 10.36
C GLY A 252 -7.52 -3.82 10.37
N GLN A 253 -8.49 -3.56 9.48
CA GLN A 253 -9.77 -4.26 9.45
C GLN A 253 -9.79 -5.32 8.34
N SER A 254 -10.22 -6.52 8.70
CA SER A 254 -10.55 -7.57 7.73
C SER A 254 -11.97 -7.35 7.20
N ARG A 255 -12.21 -7.85 5.98
CA ARG A 255 -13.54 -7.88 5.38
C ARG A 255 -13.70 -9.09 4.49
N THR A 256 -14.93 -9.61 4.40
CA THR A 256 -15.31 -10.69 3.48
C THR A 256 -16.13 -10.09 2.34
N LEU A 257 -15.79 -10.44 1.11
CA LEU A 257 -16.43 -9.94 -0.09
C LEU A 257 -17.03 -11.10 -0.89
N PRO A 258 -18.25 -10.95 -1.44
CA PRO A 258 -18.80 -11.93 -2.37
C PRO A 258 -18.05 -11.85 -3.71
N CYS A 259 -17.83 -12.99 -4.33
CA CYS A 259 -17.18 -13.14 -5.62
C CYS A 259 -18.19 -13.54 -6.68
N GLY A 260 -18.21 -12.85 -7.81
CA GLY A 260 -18.96 -13.28 -8.97
C GLY A 260 -18.28 -14.47 -9.66
N GLU A 261 -19.03 -15.19 -10.50
CA GLU A 261 -18.60 -16.43 -11.16
C GLU A 261 -17.28 -16.28 -11.93
N ASN A 262 -17.07 -15.18 -12.63
CA ASN A 262 -15.82 -14.90 -13.36
C ASN A 262 -14.58 -14.80 -12.45
N VAL A 263 -14.76 -14.36 -11.22
CA VAL A 263 -13.68 -14.32 -10.22
C VAL A 263 -13.46 -15.70 -9.60
N MET A 264 -14.54 -16.42 -9.31
CA MET A 264 -14.47 -17.79 -8.80
C MET A 264 -13.86 -18.76 -9.79
N GLU A 265 -14.12 -18.59 -11.09
CA GLU A 265 -13.47 -19.37 -12.17
C GLU A 265 -11.93 -19.17 -12.12
N VAL A 266 -11.47 -17.92 -11.97
CA VAL A 266 -10.04 -17.63 -11.81
C VAL A 266 -9.47 -18.36 -10.58
N PHE A 267 -10.15 -18.31 -9.46
CA PHE A 267 -9.68 -18.97 -8.23
C PHE A 267 -9.68 -20.51 -8.35
N ARG A 268 -10.68 -21.12 -9.01
CA ARG A 268 -10.69 -22.56 -9.30
C ARG A 268 -9.51 -22.96 -10.20
N ASN A 269 -9.21 -22.16 -11.22
CA ASN A 269 -8.05 -22.39 -12.10
C ASN A 269 -6.73 -22.30 -11.35
N ILE A 270 -6.57 -21.32 -10.45
CA ILE A 270 -5.39 -21.20 -9.60
C ILE A 270 -5.26 -22.41 -8.67
N ARG A 271 -6.34 -22.79 -7.98
CA ARG A 271 -6.37 -23.98 -7.12
C ARG A 271 -5.96 -25.23 -7.87
N HIS A 272 -6.54 -25.49 -9.02
CA HIS A 272 -6.20 -26.64 -9.85
C HIS A 272 -4.73 -26.67 -10.25
N ARG A 273 -4.14 -25.52 -10.63
CA ARG A 273 -2.71 -25.42 -10.92
C ARG A 273 -1.84 -25.75 -9.72
N LEU A 274 -2.20 -25.26 -8.55
CA LEU A 274 -1.47 -25.53 -7.31
C LEU A 274 -1.56 -27.00 -6.90
N GLU A 275 -2.72 -27.64 -7.06
CA GLU A 275 -2.92 -29.07 -6.81
C GLU A 275 -2.03 -29.92 -7.72
N ILE A 276 -1.98 -29.63 -9.02
CA ILE A 276 -1.08 -30.31 -9.96
C ILE A 276 0.39 -30.09 -9.58
N ALA A 277 0.77 -28.84 -9.30
CA ALA A 277 2.15 -28.49 -8.96
C ALA A 277 2.67 -29.20 -7.72
N ARG A 278 1.80 -29.54 -6.79
CA ARG A 278 2.13 -30.27 -5.55
C ARG A 278 2.20 -31.79 -5.75
N SER A 279 1.38 -32.33 -6.65
CA SER A 279 1.30 -33.79 -6.89
C SER A 279 2.34 -34.32 -7.87
N VAL A 280 2.96 -33.45 -8.68
CA VAL A 280 3.82 -33.84 -9.80
C VAL A 280 5.24 -33.30 -9.63
N SER A 281 6.23 -34.15 -9.78
CA SER A 281 7.64 -33.75 -9.81
C SER A 281 8.00 -33.06 -11.14
N LYS A 282 9.11 -32.28 -11.16
CA LYS A 282 9.61 -31.64 -12.39
C LYS A 282 9.89 -32.63 -13.50
N VAL A 283 10.47 -33.80 -13.14
CA VAL A 283 10.81 -34.85 -14.10
C VAL A 283 9.57 -35.50 -14.70
N GLU A 284 8.56 -35.73 -13.86
CA GLU A 284 7.30 -36.30 -14.27
C GLU A 284 6.50 -35.27 -15.13
N ALA A 285 6.50 -34.00 -14.76
CA ALA A 285 5.91 -32.95 -15.57
C ALA A 285 6.49 -32.87 -16.98
N LEU A 286 7.84 -33.06 -17.11
CA LEU A 286 8.49 -33.12 -18.42
C LEU A 286 8.07 -34.34 -19.25
N LYS A 287 7.79 -35.49 -18.64
CA LYS A 287 7.27 -36.67 -19.33
C LYS A 287 5.83 -36.43 -19.80
N LEU A 288 4.97 -35.98 -18.90
CA LEU A 288 3.55 -35.71 -19.18
C LEU A 288 3.36 -34.66 -20.28
N LEU A 289 4.25 -33.65 -20.36
CA LEU A 289 4.23 -32.65 -21.42
C LEU A 289 4.28 -33.22 -22.84
N ARG A 290 4.95 -34.39 -23.01
CA ARG A 290 5.08 -35.07 -24.30
C ARG A 290 3.82 -35.83 -24.68
N GLU A 291 3.04 -36.25 -23.68
CA GLU A 291 1.85 -37.11 -23.83
C GLU A 291 0.57 -36.30 -23.98
N ILE A 292 0.50 -35.09 -23.37
CA ILE A 292 -0.69 -34.25 -23.40
C ILE A 292 -0.88 -33.65 -24.80
N LYS A 293 -2.00 -33.99 -25.43
CA LYS A 293 -2.47 -33.42 -26.69
C LYS A 293 -3.82 -32.75 -26.49
N GLY A 294 -4.05 -31.63 -27.15
CA GLY A 294 -5.36 -31.00 -27.24
C GLY A 294 -5.84 -30.20 -26.01
N ASN A 295 -5.05 -30.12 -24.92
CA ASN A 295 -5.38 -29.27 -23.76
C ASN A 295 -4.23 -28.31 -23.45
N ASP A 296 -4.30 -27.11 -24.01
CA ASP A 296 -3.24 -26.12 -23.89
C ASP A 296 -3.06 -25.60 -22.44
N VAL A 297 -4.14 -25.48 -21.66
CA VAL A 297 -4.08 -25.01 -20.27
C VAL A 297 -3.35 -26.04 -19.41
N LEU A 298 -3.71 -27.31 -19.50
CA LEU A 298 -3.05 -28.39 -18.76
C LEU A 298 -1.59 -28.53 -19.17
N ARG A 299 -1.32 -28.46 -20.46
CA ARG A 299 0.04 -28.50 -21.00
C ARG A 299 0.90 -27.37 -20.50
N MET A 300 0.38 -26.16 -20.42
CA MET A 300 1.08 -25.01 -19.85
C MET A 300 1.33 -25.16 -18.35
N THR A 301 0.39 -25.71 -17.60
CA THR A 301 0.57 -25.98 -16.16
C THR A 301 1.77 -26.93 -15.93
N TYR A 302 1.85 -28.04 -16.64
CA TYR A 302 2.98 -28.96 -16.54
C TYR A 302 4.29 -28.33 -17.01
N TYR A 303 4.27 -27.48 -18.04
CA TYR A 303 5.44 -26.71 -18.43
C TYR A 303 5.96 -25.83 -17.28
N TRP A 304 5.09 -25.07 -16.61
CA TRP A 304 5.49 -24.23 -15.48
C TRP A 304 5.99 -25.05 -14.29
N VAL A 305 5.37 -26.17 -14.00
CA VAL A 305 5.84 -27.09 -12.95
C VAL A 305 7.26 -27.60 -13.29
N SER A 306 7.52 -27.98 -14.54
CA SER A 306 8.83 -28.43 -14.98
C SER A 306 9.92 -27.35 -14.86
N GLN A 307 9.53 -26.08 -14.98
CA GLN A 307 10.43 -24.92 -14.79
C GLN A 307 10.60 -24.51 -13.31
N GLY A 308 9.94 -25.20 -12.37
CA GLY A 308 10.01 -24.88 -10.94
C GLY A 308 9.22 -23.64 -10.53
N ALA A 309 8.22 -23.24 -11.31
CA ALA A 309 7.42 -22.05 -11.03
C ALA A 309 6.70 -22.10 -9.66
N TYR A 310 6.46 -23.29 -9.13
CA TYR A 310 5.72 -23.51 -7.88
C TYR A 310 6.57 -24.17 -6.78
N ASP A 311 7.91 -24.15 -6.88
CA ASP A 311 8.76 -24.81 -5.90
C ASP A 311 8.55 -24.29 -4.48
N ASN A 312 8.30 -23.00 -4.34
CA ASN A 312 8.00 -22.34 -3.05
C ASN A 312 6.65 -22.75 -2.43
N CYS A 313 5.77 -23.42 -3.18
CA CYS A 313 4.46 -23.87 -2.71
C CYS A 313 4.44 -25.36 -2.33
N LYS A 314 5.47 -26.12 -2.67
CA LYS A 314 5.48 -27.59 -2.50
C LYS A 314 5.46 -28.01 -1.03
N ASP A 315 6.19 -27.30 -0.19
CA ASP A 315 6.32 -27.60 1.24
C ASP A 315 5.26 -26.92 2.11
N LEU A 316 4.47 -26.00 1.52
CA LEU A 316 3.39 -25.32 2.23
C LEU A 316 2.10 -26.15 2.23
N PRO A 317 1.24 -26.08 3.25
CA PRO A 317 -0.14 -26.51 3.15
C PRO A 317 -0.84 -25.81 1.98
N LEU A 318 -1.79 -26.49 1.30
CA LEU A 318 -2.43 -25.94 0.09
C LEU A 318 -3.13 -24.61 0.36
N ASP A 319 -3.79 -24.49 1.51
CA ASP A 319 -4.46 -23.27 1.98
C ASP A 319 -3.50 -22.10 2.26
N LYS A 320 -2.21 -22.38 2.45
CA LYS A 320 -1.15 -21.38 2.67
C LYS A 320 -0.41 -20.99 1.38
N CYS A 321 -0.74 -21.62 0.27
CA CYS A 321 -0.13 -21.25 -1.01
C CYS A 321 -0.64 -19.89 -1.47
N PRO A 322 0.27 -18.95 -1.88
CA PRO A 322 -0.13 -17.69 -2.47
C PRO A 322 -0.82 -17.93 -3.82
N ILE A 323 -1.83 -17.13 -4.12
CA ILE A 323 -2.57 -17.23 -5.40
C ILE A 323 -1.78 -16.71 -6.60
N THR A 324 -0.68 -16.01 -6.38
CA THR A 324 0.18 -15.45 -7.44
C THR A 324 1.64 -15.42 -7.02
N HIS A 325 2.54 -15.56 -8.00
CA HIS A 325 3.98 -15.36 -7.86
C HIS A 325 4.42 -13.97 -8.30
N LEU A 326 3.51 -13.17 -8.87
CA LEU A 326 3.79 -11.78 -9.20
C LEU A 326 4.00 -10.98 -7.92
N ASN A 327 5.01 -10.12 -7.95
CA ASN A 327 5.12 -9.04 -6.99
C ASN A 327 4.57 -7.73 -7.56
N HIS A 328 4.34 -6.77 -6.68
CA HIS A 328 3.76 -5.48 -7.01
C HIS A 328 4.54 -4.72 -8.11
N ASP A 329 5.86 -4.74 -8.04
CA ASP A 329 6.70 -3.99 -8.99
C ASP A 329 6.69 -4.62 -10.37
N THR A 330 6.72 -5.94 -10.45
CA THR A 330 6.63 -6.68 -11.71
C THR A 330 5.26 -6.47 -12.34
N ALA A 331 4.18 -6.59 -11.57
CA ALA A 331 2.83 -6.36 -12.06
C ALA A 331 2.65 -4.91 -12.56
N ASN A 332 3.17 -3.91 -11.86
CA ASN A 332 3.13 -2.51 -12.32
C ASN A 332 3.92 -2.29 -13.61
N ARG A 333 5.10 -2.90 -13.75
CA ARG A 333 5.87 -2.84 -15.02
C ARG A 333 5.11 -3.47 -16.17
N MET A 334 4.48 -4.62 -15.95
CA MET A 334 3.70 -5.31 -16.98
C MET A 334 2.42 -4.54 -17.33
N TRP A 335 1.79 -3.91 -16.33
CA TRP A 335 0.62 -3.04 -16.49
C TRP A 335 0.88 -1.83 -17.39
N TRP A 336 2.13 -1.38 -17.50
CA TRP A 336 2.51 -0.31 -18.41
C TRP A 336 2.14 -0.60 -19.88
N ALA A 337 2.24 -1.86 -20.31
CA ALA A 337 1.81 -2.26 -21.66
C ALA A 337 0.29 -2.09 -21.87
N VAL A 338 -0.52 -2.36 -20.83
CA VAL A 338 -1.98 -2.15 -20.87
C VAL A 338 -2.29 -0.65 -20.98
N ARG A 339 -1.62 0.18 -20.20
CA ARG A 339 -1.77 1.64 -20.26
C ARG A 339 -1.46 2.18 -21.66
N ASN A 340 -0.38 1.72 -22.27
CA ASN A 340 -0.01 2.12 -23.63
C ASN A 340 -1.06 1.67 -24.65
N HIS A 341 -1.56 0.45 -24.52
CA HIS A 341 -2.65 -0.08 -25.37
C HIS A 341 -3.93 0.77 -25.25
N LEU A 342 -4.21 1.30 -24.07
CA LEU A 342 -5.35 2.19 -23.81
C LEU A 342 -5.11 3.65 -24.22
N GLY A 343 -3.88 4.01 -24.64
CA GLY A 343 -3.53 5.37 -25.05
C GLY A 343 -3.09 6.28 -23.90
N TYR A 344 -2.81 5.76 -22.71
CA TYR A 344 -2.37 6.52 -21.53
C TYR A 344 -0.86 6.74 -21.49
N LEU A 345 -0.28 7.22 -22.55
CA LEU A 345 1.15 7.56 -22.65
C LEU A 345 1.49 8.75 -21.74
N GLY A 346 2.61 8.67 -21.04
CA GLY A 346 3.10 9.77 -20.19
C GLY A 346 2.36 10.00 -18.86
N THR A 347 1.27 9.28 -18.59
CA THR A 347 0.45 9.46 -17.37
C THR A 347 0.92 8.56 -16.21
N SER A 348 2.21 8.55 -15.92
CA SER A 348 2.85 7.56 -15.05
C SER A 348 2.17 7.32 -13.69
N ASN A 349 1.54 8.34 -13.12
CA ASN A 349 1.04 8.26 -11.74
C ASN A 349 -0.48 8.13 -11.61
N THR A 350 -1.25 8.31 -12.69
CA THR A 350 -2.72 8.36 -12.61
C THR A 350 -3.41 7.06 -12.99
N HIS A 351 -2.80 6.25 -13.86
CA HIS A 351 -3.40 5.02 -14.40
C HIS A 351 -2.58 3.76 -14.07
N GLY A 352 -1.91 3.71 -12.91
CA GLY A 352 -1.32 2.49 -12.36
C GLY A 352 -2.38 1.45 -11.98
N LEU A 353 -1.99 0.26 -11.51
CA LEU A 353 -2.93 -0.81 -11.09
C LEU A 353 -4.04 -0.33 -10.15
N TYR A 354 -3.79 0.71 -9.38
CA TYR A 354 -4.77 1.29 -8.46
C TYR A 354 -5.98 1.93 -9.17
N VAL A 355 -5.89 2.21 -10.49
CA VAL A 355 -7.01 2.71 -11.29
C VAL A 355 -8.18 1.73 -11.29
N LEU A 356 -7.91 0.40 -11.27
CA LEU A 356 -8.94 -0.62 -11.23
C LEU A 356 -9.82 -0.50 -9.99
N ARG A 357 -9.21 -0.19 -8.84
CA ARG A 357 -9.94 0.07 -7.60
C ARG A 357 -10.83 1.32 -7.69
N HIS A 358 -10.34 2.40 -8.31
CA HIS A 358 -11.14 3.60 -8.55
C HIS A 358 -12.30 3.31 -9.51
N THR A 359 -12.08 2.48 -10.50
CA THR A 359 -13.09 2.04 -11.46
C THR A 359 -14.22 1.29 -10.76
N VAL A 360 -13.88 0.29 -9.92
CA VAL A 360 -14.90 -0.45 -9.14
C VAL A 360 -15.68 0.49 -8.21
N ALA A 361 -14.99 1.35 -7.47
CA ALA A 361 -15.67 2.30 -6.59
C ALA A 361 -16.64 3.21 -7.35
N SER A 362 -16.22 3.73 -8.52
CA SER A 362 -17.05 4.59 -9.39
C SER A 362 -18.22 3.85 -10.03
N ARG A 363 -18.11 2.54 -10.26
CA ARG A 363 -19.23 1.70 -10.79
C ARG A 363 -20.23 1.37 -9.68
N LEU A 364 -19.74 1.01 -8.48
CA LEU A 364 -20.61 0.63 -7.37
C LEU A 364 -21.55 1.77 -6.94
N VAL A 365 -21.07 3.01 -6.92
CA VAL A 365 -21.90 4.17 -6.53
C VAL A 365 -23.01 4.49 -7.54
N LYS A 366 -22.94 3.96 -8.76
CA LYS A 366 -24.02 4.09 -9.77
C LYS A 366 -25.13 3.05 -9.59
N LEU A 367 -24.90 2.04 -8.73
CA LEU A 367 -25.91 1.01 -8.48
C LEU A 367 -27.00 1.57 -7.54
N LYS A 368 -28.26 1.32 -7.88
CA LYS A 368 -29.42 1.74 -7.09
C LYS A 368 -29.31 1.18 -5.65
N GLY A 369 -29.46 2.04 -4.66
CA GLY A 369 -29.37 1.68 -3.24
C GLY A 369 -27.95 1.47 -2.70
N PHE A 370 -26.89 1.77 -3.49
CA PHE A 370 -25.50 1.74 -3.01
C PHE A 370 -25.13 3.12 -2.45
N ASN A 371 -24.80 3.19 -1.18
CA ASN A 371 -24.50 4.45 -0.48
C ASN A 371 -23.04 4.50 0.03
N ALA A 372 -22.66 5.63 0.64
CA ALA A 372 -21.30 5.87 1.16
C ALA A 372 -20.85 4.81 2.17
N TYR A 373 -21.76 4.35 3.03
CA TYR A 373 -21.43 3.35 4.06
C TYR A 373 -21.20 1.96 3.43
N LYS A 374 -22.04 1.56 2.49
CA LYS A 374 -21.86 0.31 1.74
C LYS A 374 -20.55 0.32 0.96
N LEU A 375 -20.24 1.47 0.32
CA LEU A 375 -18.96 1.64 -0.39
C LEU A 375 -17.78 1.57 0.59
N MET A 376 -17.88 2.22 1.75
CA MET A 376 -16.86 2.19 2.79
C MET A 376 -16.58 0.76 3.26
N ALA A 377 -17.63 -0.01 3.54
CA ALA A 377 -17.52 -1.40 3.98
C ALA A 377 -16.89 -2.29 2.90
N PHE A 378 -17.41 -2.23 1.66
CA PHE A 378 -16.93 -3.02 0.53
C PHE A 378 -15.46 -2.73 0.21
N MET A 379 -15.11 -1.45 0.09
CA MET A 379 -13.75 -1.02 -0.27
C MET A 379 -12.78 -1.09 0.92
N GLY A 380 -13.25 -1.28 2.15
CA GLY A 380 -12.43 -1.26 3.36
C GLY A 380 -11.78 0.12 3.57
N TYR A 381 -12.56 1.19 3.51
CA TYR A 381 -12.12 2.53 3.91
C TYR A 381 -12.30 2.72 5.42
N SER A 382 -11.36 3.41 6.05
CA SER A 382 -11.44 3.74 7.49
C SER A 382 -12.27 5.00 7.76
N ASP A 383 -12.45 5.84 6.74
CA ASP A 383 -13.14 7.12 6.83
C ASP A 383 -14.14 7.23 5.67
N ILE A 384 -15.36 7.63 5.99
CA ILE A 384 -16.44 7.87 5.04
C ILE A 384 -16.08 8.95 4.00
N LYS A 385 -15.21 9.89 4.34
CA LYS A 385 -14.70 10.91 3.40
C LYS A 385 -14.07 10.29 2.15
N SER A 386 -13.44 9.11 2.30
CA SER A 386 -12.88 8.38 1.17
C SER A 386 -13.95 7.88 0.20
N SER A 387 -15.16 7.54 0.69
CA SER A 387 -16.31 7.15 -0.11
C SER A 387 -16.98 8.35 -0.78
N LEU A 388 -17.06 9.48 -0.06
CA LEU A 388 -17.68 10.71 -0.57
C LEU A 388 -17.00 11.26 -1.83
N HIS A 389 -15.73 10.95 -2.06
CA HIS A 389 -15.04 11.31 -3.30
C HIS A 389 -15.64 10.68 -4.57
N TYR A 390 -16.41 9.59 -4.44
CA TYR A 390 -17.04 8.89 -5.56
C TYR A 390 -18.54 9.22 -5.66
N ILE A 391 -19.15 9.68 -4.57
CA ILE A 391 -20.57 10.02 -4.52
C ILE A 391 -20.71 11.46 -5.00
N HIS A 392 -21.03 11.59 -6.27
CA HIS A 392 -21.48 12.86 -6.82
C HIS A 392 -23.01 12.78 -6.90
N LEU A 393 -23.69 13.68 -6.19
CA LEU A 393 -25.12 13.86 -6.39
C LEU A 393 -25.33 14.31 -7.84
N ASN A 394 -25.89 13.42 -8.66
CA ASN A 394 -26.39 13.80 -9.97
C ASN A 394 -27.68 14.59 -9.78
N VAL A 395 -27.95 15.51 -10.71
CA VAL A 395 -29.22 16.25 -10.74
C VAL A 395 -30.41 15.29 -10.80
N ASP A 396 -30.22 14.14 -11.43
CA ASP A 396 -31.24 13.09 -11.52
C ASP A 396 -31.53 12.40 -10.18
N ASP A 397 -30.48 12.17 -9.34
CA ASP A 397 -30.66 11.64 -7.98
C ASP A 397 -31.43 12.62 -7.08
N ILE A 398 -31.29 13.92 -7.32
CA ILE A 398 -32.02 14.97 -6.61
C ILE A 398 -33.46 15.04 -7.14
N ARG A 399 -33.65 14.90 -8.45
CA ARG A 399 -34.97 14.94 -9.11
C ARG A 399 -35.87 13.81 -8.62
N ASP A 400 -35.33 12.59 -8.48
CA ASP A 400 -36.04 11.44 -7.92
C ASP A 400 -36.46 11.67 -6.44
N GLY A 401 -35.69 12.47 -5.69
CA GLY A 401 -35.99 12.85 -4.30
C GLY A 401 -36.97 14.02 -4.16
N VAL A 402 -37.01 14.92 -5.15
CA VAL A 402 -37.88 16.10 -5.16
C VAL A 402 -39.19 15.85 -5.88
N GLY A 403 -39.27 14.83 -6.74
CA GLY A 403 -40.46 14.45 -7.50
C GLY A 403 -41.53 13.69 -6.73
N ILE A 404 -41.51 13.71 -5.39
CA ILE A 404 -42.62 13.21 -4.57
C ILE A 404 -43.71 14.29 -4.63
N SER A 405 -44.62 14.12 -5.60
CA SER A 405 -45.87 14.83 -5.61
C SER A 405 -46.64 14.47 -4.33
N VAL A 406 -46.87 15.45 -3.47
CA VAL A 406 -47.82 15.35 -2.36
C VAL A 406 -49.24 15.31 -2.91
#